data_fc992f5f3613b70fd9a6ca4af385cdec
#
_entry.id   fc992f5f3613b70fd9a6ca4af385cdec
#
_cell.length_a   1.000
_cell.length_b   1.000
_cell.length_c   1.000
_cell.angle_alpha   90.00
_cell.angle_beta   90.00
_cell.angle_gamma   90.00
#
_symmetry.space_group_name_H-M   'P 1'
#
loop_
_entity.id
_entity.type
_entity.pdbx_description
1 polymer ?
#
loop_
_entity_poly.entity_id
_entity_poly.type
_entity_poly.pdbx_seq_one_letter_code
_entity_poly.pdbx_strand_id
1 'polypeptide(L)'
;MTNRNHYYLQVSDLAHARGAQPSLSYDGAGPNDFAAALQEALRSPLLFQRWRAMQADPDSVDERLGVTDQLAAVTAKTVDLHTDVEVISDLPMSIVRQRLNWLIGMGWQLHDVRPA
;
A
#
# COMPACT_ATOMS: atom_id res chain seq x y z
N MET A 1 -14.98 -14.18 -12.78
CA MET A 1 -14.27 -13.02 -13.33
C MET A 1 -13.99 -12.02 -12.22
N THR A 2 -12.74 -11.63 -12.07
CA THR A 2 -12.34 -10.71 -11.01
C THR A 2 -12.54 -9.28 -11.45
N ASN A 3 -13.24 -8.48 -10.66
CA ASN A 3 -13.40 -7.07 -10.92
C ASN A 3 -12.19 -6.32 -10.35
N ARG A 4 -11.54 -5.55 -11.19
CA ARG A 4 -10.42 -4.71 -10.77
C ARG A 4 -10.93 -3.29 -10.54
N ASN A 5 -10.34 -2.63 -9.56
CA ASN A 5 -10.63 -1.24 -9.26
C ASN A 5 -9.42 -0.36 -9.54
N HIS A 6 -9.69 0.88 -9.89
CA HIS A 6 -8.68 1.92 -10.03
C HIS A 6 -8.83 2.88 -8.86
N TYR A 7 -7.90 2.81 -7.92
CA TYR A 7 -7.89 3.67 -6.73
C TYR A 7 -7.04 4.91 -7.00
N TYR A 8 -7.59 6.08 -6.73
CA TYR A 8 -6.89 7.37 -6.85
C TYR A 8 -6.60 7.87 -5.44
N LEU A 9 -5.32 7.98 -5.11
CA LEU A 9 -4.84 8.32 -3.77
C LEU A 9 -3.96 9.56 -3.85
N GLN A 10 -3.83 10.25 -2.72
CA GLN A 10 -2.94 11.40 -2.60
C GLN A 10 -2.12 11.28 -1.32
N VAL A 11 -0.82 11.54 -1.41
CA VAL A 11 0.09 11.58 -0.27
C VAL A 11 0.59 13.02 -0.13
N SER A 12 0.33 13.65 1.02
CA SER A 12 0.63 15.07 1.22
C SER A 12 2.11 15.37 1.32
N ASP A 13 2.88 14.50 1.99
CA ASP A 13 4.31 14.72 2.26
C ASP A 13 5.04 13.38 2.24
N LEU A 14 5.31 12.90 1.02
CA LEU A 14 5.90 11.59 0.84
C LEU A 14 7.27 11.46 1.49
N ALA A 15 8.07 12.53 1.44
CA ALA A 15 9.43 12.50 2.00
C ALA A 15 9.43 12.22 3.51
N HIS A 16 8.36 12.56 4.21
CA HIS A 16 8.23 12.36 5.65
C HIS A 16 7.15 11.35 6.04
N ALA A 17 6.48 10.75 5.04
CA ALA A 17 5.42 9.76 5.30
C ALA A 17 6.05 8.43 5.73
N ARG A 18 5.79 8.02 6.95
CA ARG A 18 6.38 6.81 7.55
C ARG A 18 5.34 6.04 8.32
N GLY A 19 5.46 4.70 8.28
CA GLY A 19 4.66 3.83 9.12
C GLY A 19 5.15 3.82 10.57
N ALA A 20 4.29 3.36 11.48
CA ALA A 20 4.62 3.30 12.90
C ALA A 20 5.70 2.27 13.21
N GLN A 21 5.84 1.22 12.40
CA GLN A 21 6.81 0.15 12.61
C GLN A 21 7.96 0.31 11.62
N PRO A 22 9.18 0.64 12.09
CA PRO A 22 10.31 0.88 11.18
C PRO A 22 10.62 -0.29 10.24
N SER A 23 10.43 -1.53 10.69
CA SER A 23 10.71 -2.71 9.88
C SER A 23 9.71 -2.91 8.72
N LEU A 24 8.57 -2.23 8.75
CA LEU A 24 7.55 -2.29 7.71
C LEU A 24 7.52 -1.00 6.88
N SER A 25 8.06 0.08 7.42
CA SER A 25 7.90 1.42 6.85
C SER A 25 8.68 1.61 5.57
N TYR A 26 8.09 2.35 4.64
CA TYR A 26 8.79 2.94 3.52
C TYR A 26 9.79 3.99 4.03
N ASP A 27 10.97 4.03 3.45
CA ASP A 27 12.04 4.95 3.86
C ASP A 27 12.63 5.77 2.70
N GLY A 28 12.04 5.68 1.52
CA GLY A 28 12.45 6.48 0.37
C GLY A 28 11.84 7.89 0.38
N ALA A 29 12.03 8.63 -0.68
CA ALA A 29 11.55 10.00 -0.79
C ALA A 29 10.92 10.33 -2.15
N GLY A 30 11.08 9.48 -3.15
CA GLY A 30 10.60 9.75 -4.50
C GLY A 30 9.33 8.98 -4.85
N PRO A 31 8.53 9.52 -5.79
CA PRO A 31 7.29 8.86 -6.20
C PRO A 31 7.53 7.49 -6.84
N ASN A 32 8.58 7.34 -7.64
CA ASN A 32 8.87 6.06 -8.27
C ASN A 32 9.25 4.98 -7.25
N ASP A 33 10.03 5.34 -6.24
CA ASP A 33 10.38 4.42 -5.16
C ASP A 33 9.16 3.99 -4.38
N PHE A 34 8.26 4.93 -4.11
CA PHE A 34 7.04 4.62 -3.39
C PHE A 34 6.11 3.72 -4.20
N ALA A 35 5.95 4.02 -5.49
CA ALA A 35 5.13 3.18 -6.38
C ALA A 35 5.67 1.74 -6.40
N ALA A 36 6.98 1.58 -6.49
CA ALA A 36 7.59 0.26 -6.46
C ALA A 36 7.37 -0.46 -5.13
N ALA A 37 7.51 0.25 -4.02
CA ALA A 37 7.31 -0.31 -2.68
C ALA A 37 5.85 -0.76 -2.46
N LEU A 38 4.89 0.07 -2.85
CA LEU A 38 3.48 -0.27 -2.71
C LEU A 38 3.10 -1.42 -3.64
N GLN A 39 3.57 -1.40 -4.89
CA GLN A 39 3.30 -2.48 -5.84
C GLN A 39 3.83 -3.81 -5.33
N GLU A 40 5.03 -3.83 -4.78
CA GLU A 40 5.60 -5.03 -4.17
C GLU A 40 4.76 -5.49 -2.99
N ALA A 41 4.32 -4.58 -2.13
CA ALA A 41 3.48 -4.91 -0.98
C ALA A 41 2.13 -5.51 -1.37
N LEU A 42 1.60 -5.16 -2.55
CA LEU A 42 0.35 -5.69 -3.06
C LEU A 42 0.53 -7.01 -3.80
N ARG A 43 1.68 -7.22 -4.43
CA ARG A 43 1.98 -8.41 -5.24
C ARG A 43 2.56 -9.56 -4.45
N SER A 44 3.25 -9.27 -3.35
CA SER A 44 4.03 -10.24 -2.58
C SER A 44 3.52 -10.32 -1.15
N PRO A 45 3.56 -11.51 -0.50
CA PRO A 45 3.15 -11.64 0.90
C PRO A 45 4.24 -11.21 1.89
N LEU A 46 5.42 -10.76 1.45
CA LEU A 46 6.55 -10.52 2.34
C LEU A 46 6.26 -9.48 3.43
N LEU A 47 5.63 -8.36 3.07
CA LEU A 47 5.31 -7.33 4.05
C LEU A 47 4.31 -7.84 5.08
N PHE A 48 3.29 -8.55 4.64
CA PHE A 48 2.32 -9.20 5.52
C PHE A 48 3.02 -10.21 6.46
N GLN A 49 3.93 -11.01 5.94
CA GLN A 49 4.64 -12.01 6.74
C GLN A 49 5.49 -11.36 7.82
N ARG A 50 6.14 -10.23 7.52
CA ARG A 50 6.89 -9.45 8.52
C ARG A 50 5.95 -8.92 9.61
N TRP A 51 4.83 -8.36 9.23
CA TRP A 51 3.83 -7.86 10.18
C TRP A 51 3.29 -9.00 11.05
N ARG A 52 2.95 -10.13 10.45
CA ARG A 52 2.44 -11.30 11.16
C ARG A 52 3.42 -11.77 12.23
N ALA A 53 4.70 -11.83 11.90
CA ALA A 53 5.74 -12.26 12.82
C ALA A 53 5.88 -11.34 14.04
N MET A 54 5.42 -10.12 13.95
CA MET A 54 5.47 -9.14 15.04
C MET A 54 4.29 -9.25 16.00
N GLN A 55 3.28 -10.07 15.68
CA GLN A 55 2.10 -10.21 16.52
C GLN A 55 2.39 -11.14 17.70
N ALA A 56 1.62 -10.94 18.80
CA ALA A 56 1.81 -11.76 20.00
C ALA A 56 1.54 -13.25 19.74
N ASP A 57 0.60 -13.54 18.85
CA ASP A 57 0.28 -14.91 18.43
C ASP A 57 0.16 -14.94 16.90
N PRO A 58 1.30 -15.13 16.19
CA PRO A 58 1.30 -15.15 14.73
C PRO A 58 0.37 -16.21 14.13
N ASP A 59 0.22 -17.35 14.80
CA ASP A 59 -0.60 -18.44 14.27
C ASP A 59 -2.10 -18.15 14.32
N SER A 60 -2.51 -17.20 15.16
CA SER A 60 -3.92 -16.75 15.25
C SER A 60 -4.29 -15.69 14.23
N VAL A 61 -3.33 -15.16 13.48
CA VAL A 61 -3.60 -14.12 12.49
C VAL A 61 -4.36 -14.73 11.31
N ASP A 62 -5.41 -14.05 10.87
CA ASP A 62 -6.20 -14.47 9.72
C ASP A 62 -5.35 -14.39 8.44
N GLU A 63 -5.11 -15.53 7.83
CA GLU A 63 -4.29 -15.62 6.62
C GLU A 63 -4.88 -14.87 5.43
N ARG A 64 -6.20 -14.61 5.43
CA ARG A 64 -6.85 -13.83 4.38
C ARG A 64 -6.38 -12.38 4.35
N LEU A 65 -5.82 -11.87 5.45
CA LEU A 65 -5.22 -10.54 5.48
C LEU A 65 -3.95 -10.47 4.64
N GLY A 66 -3.35 -11.60 4.31
CA GLY A 66 -2.15 -11.68 3.49
C GLY A 66 -2.42 -11.86 2.00
N VAL A 67 -3.67 -11.68 1.56
CA VAL A 67 -4.02 -11.83 0.14
C VAL A 67 -3.20 -10.88 -0.72
N THR A 68 -2.82 -11.35 -1.90
CA THR A 68 -2.01 -10.58 -2.86
C THR A 68 -2.68 -10.55 -4.22
N ASP A 69 -2.22 -9.62 -5.05
CA ASP A 69 -2.61 -9.50 -6.45
C ASP A 69 -1.34 -9.32 -7.28
N GLN A 70 -0.91 -10.39 -7.94
CA GLN A 70 0.32 -10.36 -8.73
C GLN A 70 0.24 -9.44 -9.94
N LEU A 71 -0.96 -9.00 -10.31
CA LEU A 71 -1.18 -8.07 -11.42
C LEU A 71 -1.42 -6.64 -10.94
N ALA A 72 -1.33 -6.38 -9.64
CA ALA A 72 -1.47 -5.02 -9.12
C ALA A 72 -0.46 -4.09 -9.80
N ALA A 73 -0.92 -2.93 -10.22
CA ALA A 73 -0.09 -1.92 -10.87
C ALA A 73 -0.19 -0.62 -10.10
N VAL A 74 0.95 -0.04 -9.77
CA VAL A 74 1.01 1.22 -9.03
C VAL A 74 1.86 2.22 -9.78
N THR A 75 1.32 3.43 -9.96
CA THR A 75 2.06 4.56 -10.50
C THR A 75 1.95 5.73 -9.52
N ALA A 76 2.96 6.58 -9.50
CA ALA A 76 2.97 7.76 -8.65
C ALA A 76 3.70 8.89 -9.33
N LYS A 77 3.23 10.13 -9.10
CA LYS A 77 3.88 11.32 -9.62
C LYS A 77 3.72 12.47 -8.65
N THR A 78 4.73 13.32 -8.58
CA THR A 78 4.65 14.55 -7.79
C THR A 78 3.88 15.59 -8.59
N VAL A 79 2.88 16.21 -7.94
CA VAL A 79 2.09 17.29 -8.49
C VAL A 79 2.08 18.41 -7.45
N ASP A 80 2.69 19.54 -7.76
CA ASP A 80 2.90 20.63 -6.81
C ASP A 80 3.60 20.13 -5.53
N LEU A 81 2.93 20.20 -4.38
CA LEU A 81 3.51 19.80 -3.09
C LEU A 81 3.05 18.43 -2.60
N HIS A 82 2.35 17.66 -3.44
CA HIS A 82 1.86 16.35 -3.05
C HIS A 82 2.20 15.29 -4.09
N THR A 83 1.95 14.03 -3.77
CA THR A 83 2.15 12.91 -4.69
C THR A 83 0.80 12.26 -4.99
N ASP A 84 0.46 12.20 -6.27
CA ASP A 84 -0.70 11.44 -6.75
C ASP A 84 -0.30 10.00 -6.98
N VAL A 85 -1.08 9.07 -6.45
CA VAL A 85 -0.83 7.63 -6.55
C VAL A 85 -2.05 6.97 -7.16
N GLU A 86 -1.84 6.12 -8.17
CA GLU A 86 -2.88 5.34 -8.79
C GLU A 86 -2.58 3.86 -8.60
N VAL A 87 -3.58 3.11 -8.12
CA VAL A 87 -3.46 1.66 -7.90
C VAL A 87 -4.55 0.96 -8.69
N ILE A 88 -4.16 0.01 -9.53
CA ILE A 88 -5.09 -0.86 -10.25
C ILE A 88 -4.93 -2.25 -9.67
N SER A 89 -5.99 -2.77 -9.04
CA SER A 89 -5.93 -4.05 -8.32
C SER A 89 -7.31 -4.63 -8.12
N ASP A 90 -7.39 -5.95 -7.97
CA ASP A 90 -8.60 -6.64 -7.55
C ASP A 90 -8.71 -6.75 -6.03
N LEU A 91 -7.71 -6.26 -5.29
CA LEU A 91 -7.75 -6.27 -3.83
C LEU A 91 -8.77 -5.25 -3.30
N PRO A 92 -9.50 -5.60 -2.23
CA PRO A 92 -10.42 -4.65 -1.64
C PRO A 92 -9.69 -3.49 -0.97
N MET A 93 -10.38 -2.36 -0.81
CA MET A 93 -9.79 -1.16 -0.19
C MET A 93 -9.23 -1.44 1.20
N SER A 94 -9.86 -2.33 1.97
CA SER A 94 -9.37 -2.69 3.30
C SER A 94 -7.93 -3.24 3.27
N ILE A 95 -7.59 -4.01 2.25
CA ILE A 95 -6.25 -4.57 2.10
C ILE A 95 -5.29 -3.49 1.58
N VAL A 96 -5.69 -2.71 0.60
CA VAL A 96 -4.87 -1.59 0.09
C VAL A 96 -4.56 -0.61 1.23
N ARG A 97 -5.55 -0.27 2.04
CA ARG A 97 -5.37 0.60 3.22
C ARG A 97 -4.37 0.01 4.20
N GLN A 98 -4.46 -1.28 4.49
CA GLN A 98 -3.54 -1.95 5.41
C GLN A 98 -2.09 -1.81 4.93
N ARG A 99 -1.84 -2.07 3.65
CA ARG A 99 -0.50 -1.95 3.08
C ARG A 99 0.02 -0.51 3.13
N LEU A 100 -0.84 0.45 2.77
CA LEU A 100 -0.50 1.87 2.85
C LEU A 100 -0.15 2.29 4.29
N ASN A 101 -0.94 1.87 5.25
CA ASN A 101 -0.70 2.22 6.65
C ASN A 101 0.62 1.65 7.17
N TRP A 102 0.97 0.44 6.75
CA TRP A 102 2.26 -0.13 7.13
C TRP A 102 3.44 0.64 6.53
N LEU A 103 3.30 1.08 5.28
CA LEU A 103 4.39 1.76 4.56
C LEU A 103 4.53 3.22 4.97
N ILE A 104 3.42 3.96 5.06
CA ILE A 104 3.46 5.41 5.24
C ILE A 104 2.52 5.94 6.34
N GLY A 105 1.93 5.07 7.12
CA GLY A 105 1.02 5.51 8.19
C GLY A 105 -0.25 6.13 7.64
N MET A 106 -0.69 7.23 8.24
CA MET A 106 -1.96 7.89 7.92
C MET A 106 -1.80 9.08 6.96
N GLY A 107 -0.63 9.26 6.38
CA GLY A 107 -0.31 10.42 5.53
C GLY A 107 -0.86 10.35 4.11
N TRP A 108 -1.96 9.68 3.89
CA TRP A 108 -2.57 9.53 2.57
C TRP A 108 -4.08 9.71 2.64
N GLN A 109 -4.68 10.01 1.49
CA GLN A 109 -6.14 10.16 1.35
C GLN A 109 -6.60 9.44 0.09
N LEU A 110 -7.75 8.79 0.18
CA LEU A 110 -8.44 8.22 -0.98
C LEU A 110 -9.30 9.32 -1.60
N HIS A 111 -9.07 9.60 -2.88
CA HIS A 111 -9.82 10.61 -3.61
C HIS A 111 -10.95 10.04 -4.46
N ASP A 112 -10.74 8.88 -5.07
CA ASP A 112 -11.75 8.28 -5.94
C ASP A 112 -11.48 6.79 -6.11
N VAL A 113 -12.54 6.04 -6.44
CA VAL A 113 -12.46 4.63 -6.82
C VAL A 113 -13.33 4.44 -8.04
N ARG A 114 -12.78 3.85 -9.09
CA ARG A 114 -13.50 3.57 -10.33
C ARG A 114 -13.26 2.13 -10.77
N PRO A 115 -14.18 1.53 -11.53
CA PRO A 115 -13.88 0.27 -12.20
C PRO A 115 -12.70 0.45 -13.15
N ALA A 116 -11.81 -0.50 -13.12
CA ALA A 116 -10.65 -0.48 -14.00
C ALA A 116 -10.96 -1.13 -15.35
#